data_dfbed0160714460c3d4bd0d43feac96a
#
_entry.id   dfbed0160714460c3d4bd0d43feac96a
#
_cell.length_a   1.000
_cell.length_b   1.000
_cell.length_c   1.000
_cell.angle_alpha   90.00
_cell.angle_beta   90.00
_cell.angle_gamma   90.00
#
_symmetry.space_group_name_H-M   'P 1'
#
loop_
_entity.id
_entity.type
_entity.pdbx_description
1 polymer ?
#
loop_
_entity_poly.entity_id
_entity_poly.type
_entity_poly.pdbx_seq_one_letter_code
_entity_poly.pdbx_strand_id
1 'polypeptide(L)'
;MANIELRAMGDEDWGEVASLIYDSTNAWYVARGRPPIFAGPKDGPILFCAVYEQLDPGCCVVAEDRDANRLAGSCFYHPRSTHVSLGIMNVHPDYFGQGVASQLLRYVTEVADRQRKPMRLVSSALNLDSYSLYNRVGFVPRAIYHDMIQK
;
A
#
# COMPACT_ATOMS: atom_id res chain seq x y z
N MET A 1 -4.66 -5.72 21.29
CA MET A 1 -4.69 -5.16 19.92
C MET A 1 -3.51 -4.24 19.80
N ALA A 2 -2.83 -4.22 18.64
CA ALA A 2 -1.71 -3.32 18.41
C ALA A 2 -2.15 -1.85 18.51
N ASN A 3 -1.28 -1.01 19.06
CA ASN A 3 -1.53 0.44 19.24
C ASN A 3 -1.10 1.19 17.98
N ILE A 4 -1.97 1.16 16.95
CA ILE A 4 -1.67 1.70 15.63
C ILE A 4 -1.96 3.20 15.56
N GLU A 5 -0.94 3.97 15.23
CA GLU A 5 -1.03 5.39 14.91
C GLU A 5 -0.75 5.62 13.41
N LEU A 6 -1.55 6.46 12.76
CA LEU A 6 -1.33 6.86 11.37
C LEU A 6 -0.61 8.21 11.33
N ARG A 7 0.46 8.29 10.56
CA ARG A 7 1.20 9.53 10.32
C ARG A 7 1.76 9.61 8.91
N ALA A 8 2.16 10.78 8.47
CA ALA A 8 2.90 10.92 7.23
C ALA A 8 4.26 10.18 7.33
N MET A 9 4.71 9.61 6.23
CA MET A 9 6.06 9.04 6.10
C MET A 9 7.10 10.16 6.17
N GLY A 10 8.14 9.98 6.99
CA GLY A 10 9.34 10.80 6.99
C GLY A 10 10.47 10.15 6.18
N ASP A 11 11.54 10.90 5.94
CA ASP A 11 12.73 10.38 5.23
C ASP A 11 13.38 9.22 6.00
N GLU A 12 13.32 9.26 7.31
CA GLU A 12 13.82 8.22 8.21
C GLU A 12 13.08 6.88 8.09
N ASP A 13 11.85 6.89 7.58
CA ASP A 13 11.03 5.68 7.42
C ASP A 13 11.37 4.89 6.15
N TRP A 14 12.06 5.46 5.18
CA TRP A 14 12.24 4.86 3.85
C TRP A 14 12.80 3.45 3.90
N GLY A 15 13.80 3.21 4.76
CA GLY A 15 14.41 1.87 4.92
C GLY A 15 13.42 0.85 5.45
N GLU A 16 12.60 1.23 6.43
CA GLU A 16 11.60 0.35 7.01
C GLU A 16 10.41 0.14 6.06
N VAL A 17 9.97 1.18 5.35
CA VAL A 17 8.93 1.07 4.29
C VAL A 17 9.42 0.16 3.16
N ALA A 18 10.67 0.28 2.73
CA ALA A 18 11.26 -0.61 1.72
C ALA A 18 11.23 -2.08 2.18
N SER A 19 11.66 -2.34 3.42
CA SER A 19 11.61 -3.68 4.02
C SER A 19 10.18 -4.21 4.15
N LEU A 20 9.25 -3.37 4.53
CA LEU A 20 7.83 -3.68 4.62
C LEU A 20 7.25 -4.08 3.25
N ILE A 21 7.56 -3.35 2.19
CA ILE A 21 7.16 -3.69 0.81
C ILE A 21 7.74 -5.04 0.41
N TYR A 22 9.03 -5.26 0.68
CA TYR A 22 9.72 -6.52 0.39
C TYR A 22 9.06 -7.70 1.09
N ASP A 23 8.92 -7.62 2.41
CA ASP A 23 8.42 -8.73 3.23
C ASP A 23 6.95 -9.03 2.95
N SER A 24 6.09 -8.02 2.90
CA SER A 24 4.66 -8.21 2.68
C SER A 24 4.34 -8.76 1.29
N THR A 25 5.02 -8.25 0.27
CA THR A 25 4.81 -8.69 -1.11
C THR A 25 5.29 -10.13 -1.29
N ASN A 26 6.50 -10.44 -0.83
CA ASN A 26 7.03 -11.79 -0.91
C ASN A 26 6.21 -12.80 -0.12
N ALA A 27 5.77 -12.43 1.11
CA ALA A 27 4.88 -13.27 1.91
C ALA A 27 3.57 -13.60 1.18
N TRP A 28 2.99 -12.60 0.49
CA TRP A 28 1.77 -12.80 -0.29
C TRP A 28 1.96 -13.80 -1.45
N TYR A 29 3.09 -13.70 -2.19
CA TYR A 29 3.40 -14.61 -3.30
C TYR A 29 3.66 -16.03 -2.78
N VAL A 30 4.49 -16.17 -1.75
CA VAL A 30 4.85 -17.48 -1.16
C VAL A 30 3.63 -18.19 -0.59
N ALA A 31 2.74 -17.47 0.11
CA ALA A 31 1.50 -18.05 0.64
C ALA A 31 0.55 -18.61 -0.44
N ARG A 32 0.79 -18.26 -1.72
CA ARG A 32 0.03 -18.76 -2.89
C ARG A 32 0.81 -19.75 -3.76
N GLY A 33 1.90 -20.31 -3.21
CA GLY A 33 2.74 -21.30 -3.89
C GLY A 33 3.52 -20.72 -5.07
N ARG A 34 3.75 -19.41 -5.08
CA ARG A 34 4.52 -18.71 -6.10
C ARG A 34 5.91 -18.35 -5.55
N PRO A 35 6.95 -18.25 -6.38
CA PRO A 35 8.24 -17.74 -5.94
C PRO A 35 8.10 -16.27 -5.49
N PRO A 36 8.97 -15.82 -4.55
CA PRO A 36 9.02 -14.41 -4.18
C PRO A 36 9.33 -13.55 -5.41
N ILE A 37 8.74 -12.35 -5.47
CA ILE A 37 8.96 -11.43 -6.60
C ILE A 37 10.22 -10.57 -6.39
N PHE A 38 10.50 -10.20 -5.14
CA PHE A 38 11.71 -9.48 -4.79
C PHE A 38 12.82 -10.47 -4.42
N ALA A 39 13.96 -10.33 -5.07
CA ALA A 39 15.22 -11.02 -4.76
C ALA A 39 16.29 -9.99 -4.39
N GLY A 40 17.32 -10.42 -3.66
CA GLY A 40 18.39 -9.51 -3.22
C GLY A 40 18.12 -8.82 -1.89
N PRO A 41 18.75 -7.65 -1.62
CA PRO A 41 18.64 -6.96 -0.35
C PRO A 41 17.22 -6.46 -0.07
N LYS A 42 16.82 -6.47 1.21
CA LYS A 42 15.49 -6.03 1.64
C LYS A 42 15.20 -4.54 1.42
N ASP A 43 16.24 -3.74 1.31
CA ASP A 43 16.16 -2.32 1.00
C ASP A 43 15.98 -2.01 -0.49
N GLY A 44 16.06 -3.02 -1.37
CA GLY A 44 15.85 -2.84 -2.80
C GLY A 44 14.59 -2.03 -3.15
N PRO A 45 13.44 -2.25 -2.51
CA PRO A 45 12.23 -1.44 -2.74
C PRO A 45 12.31 0.02 -2.30
N ILE A 46 13.42 0.52 -1.74
CA ILE A 46 13.61 1.95 -1.41
C ILE A 46 13.42 2.84 -2.64
N LEU A 47 13.63 2.29 -3.83
CA LEU A 47 13.35 2.97 -5.09
C LEU A 47 11.90 3.47 -5.19
N PHE A 48 10.94 2.74 -4.63
CA PHE A 48 9.54 3.19 -4.61
C PHE A 48 9.37 4.44 -3.74
N CYS A 49 10.03 4.51 -2.57
CA CYS A 49 10.02 5.71 -1.74
C CYS A 49 10.60 6.90 -2.50
N ALA A 50 11.79 6.73 -3.08
CA ALA A 50 12.47 7.81 -3.81
C ALA A 50 11.65 8.32 -5.01
N VAL A 51 11.11 7.42 -5.83
CA VAL A 51 10.35 7.79 -7.04
C VAL A 51 9.01 8.43 -6.66
N TYR A 52 8.28 7.87 -5.69
CA TYR A 52 6.96 8.38 -5.33
C TYR A 52 7.06 9.70 -4.56
N GLU A 53 8.07 9.86 -3.70
CA GLU A 53 8.30 11.12 -3.02
C GLU A 53 8.71 12.24 -4.01
N GLN A 54 9.46 11.91 -5.06
CA GLN A 54 9.77 12.85 -6.12
C GLN A 54 8.54 13.24 -6.96
N LEU A 55 7.62 12.31 -7.21
CA LEU A 55 6.41 12.55 -8.00
C LEU A 55 5.32 13.27 -7.23
N ASP A 56 5.10 12.88 -5.99
CA ASP A 56 4.01 13.35 -5.13
C ASP A 56 4.53 13.50 -3.69
N PRO A 57 5.30 14.56 -3.37
CA PRO A 57 5.92 14.75 -2.06
C PRO A 57 4.92 14.70 -0.91
N GLY A 58 5.24 13.98 0.16
CA GLY A 58 4.41 13.85 1.36
C GLY A 58 3.14 12.99 1.16
N CYS A 59 3.02 12.28 0.04
CA CYS A 59 1.85 11.47 -0.28
C CYS A 59 2.04 9.99 0.07
N CYS A 60 2.58 9.72 1.25
CA CYS A 60 2.61 8.39 1.86
C CYS A 60 2.16 8.48 3.31
N VAL A 61 1.23 7.62 3.71
CA VAL A 61 0.84 7.41 5.11
C VAL A 61 1.43 6.09 5.60
N VAL A 62 1.98 6.11 6.81
CA VAL A 62 2.45 4.91 7.52
C VAL A 62 1.57 4.64 8.73
N ALA A 63 1.40 3.35 9.03
CA ALA A 63 0.75 2.85 10.23
C ALA A 63 1.84 2.33 11.17
N GLU A 64 2.10 3.04 12.25
CA GLU A 64 3.11 2.70 13.23
C GLU A 64 2.47 2.00 14.43
N ASP A 65 3.00 0.85 14.82
CA ASP A 65 2.68 0.23 16.10
C ASP A 65 3.57 0.86 17.18
N ARG A 66 2.98 1.72 18.00
CA ARG A 66 3.68 2.47 19.05
C ARG A 66 4.24 1.58 20.16
N ASP A 67 3.60 0.45 20.42
CA ASP A 67 4.05 -0.46 21.47
C ASP A 67 5.25 -1.31 21.00
N ALA A 68 5.26 -1.67 19.71
CA ALA A 68 6.36 -2.42 19.09
C ALA A 68 7.45 -1.53 18.47
N ASN A 69 7.21 -0.23 18.36
CA ASN A 69 8.09 0.77 17.72
C ASN A 69 8.53 0.32 16.32
N ARG A 70 7.55 -0.07 15.48
CA ARG A 70 7.78 -0.51 14.10
C ARG A 70 6.59 -0.19 13.20
N LEU A 71 6.82 -0.18 11.89
CA LEU A 71 5.76 0.01 10.92
C LEU A 71 4.93 -1.28 10.74
N ALA A 72 3.63 -1.15 10.92
CA ALA A 72 2.63 -2.19 10.66
C ALA A 72 2.12 -2.15 9.22
N GLY A 73 2.23 -0.99 8.54
CA GLY A 73 1.78 -0.83 7.17
C GLY A 73 2.14 0.52 6.57
N SER A 74 2.01 0.62 5.25
CA SER A 74 2.21 1.87 4.50
C SER A 74 1.26 1.95 3.31
N CYS A 75 0.95 3.16 2.88
CA CYS A 75 0.14 3.40 1.69
C CYS A 75 0.58 4.68 0.98
N PHE A 76 1.08 4.55 -0.24
CA PHE A 76 1.28 5.67 -1.15
C PHE A 76 -0.04 6.06 -1.82
N TYR A 77 -0.22 7.33 -2.10
CA TYR A 77 -1.36 7.81 -2.85
C TYR A 77 -0.95 9.00 -3.72
N HIS A 78 -1.67 9.19 -4.83
CA HIS A 78 -1.26 10.11 -5.87
C HIS A 78 -2.43 11.05 -6.22
N PRO A 79 -2.47 12.27 -5.68
CA PRO A 79 -3.45 13.27 -6.08
C PRO A 79 -3.27 13.64 -7.57
N ARG A 80 -4.36 13.57 -8.33
CA ARG A 80 -4.41 13.95 -9.75
C ARG A 80 -5.46 15.03 -9.94
N SER A 81 -5.53 15.63 -11.10
CA SER A 81 -6.53 16.67 -11.38
C SER A 81 -7.97 16.18 -11.20
N THR A 82 -8.26 14.94 -11.60
CA THR A 82 -9.62 14.37 -11.62
C THR A 82 -9.92 13.36 -10.53
N HIS A 83 -8.91 12.84 -9.82
CA HIS A 83 -9.08 11.77 -8.82
C HIS A 83 -7.88 11.70 -7.87
N VAL A 84 -8.01 10.94 -6.81
CA VAL A 84 -6.87 10.45 -6.01
C VAL A 84 -6.63 8.98 -6.37
N SER A 85 -5.43 8.66 -6.84
CA SER A 85 -5.05 7.28 -7.13
C SER A 85 -4.48 6.63 -5.87
N LEU A 86 -4.98 5.45 -5.51
CA LEU A 86 -4.34 4.60 -4.51
C LEU A 86 -3.09 3.98 -5.13
N GLY A 87 -1.96 4.14 -4.48
CA GLY A 87 -0.68 3.55 -4.87
C GLY A 87 -0.41 2.21 -4.20
N ILE A 88 0.86 1.91 -3.99
CA ILE A 88 1.27 0.70 -3.27
C ILE A 88 0.76 0.80 -1.83
N MET A 89 -0.01 -0.22 -1.39
CA MET A 89 -0.45 -0.38 -0.02
C MET A 89 0.02 -1.73 0.51
N ASN A 90 0.78 -1.71 1.58
CA ASN A 90 1.36 -2.89 2.19
C ASN A 90 1.03 -2.95 3.69
N VAL A 91 0.86 -4.17 4.20
CA VAL A 91 0.72 -4.46 5.63
C VAL A 91 1.73 -5.54 5.98
N HIS A 92 2.45 -5.35 7.08
CA HIS A 92 3.40 -6.34 7.56
C HIS A 92 2.67 -7.66 7.89
N PRO A 93 3.24 -8.83 7.56
CA PRO A 93 2.57 -10.12 7.76
C PRO A 93 2.04 -10.36 9.17
N ASP A 94 2.76 -9.92 10.20
CA ASP A 94 2.34 -10.06 11.61
C ASP A 94 1.06 -9.29 11.96
N TYR A 95 0.65 -8.33 11.11
CA TYR A 95 -0.54 -7.51 11.31
C TYR A 95 -1.69 -7.86 10.35
N PHE A 96 -1.56 -8.94 9.59
CA PHE A 96 -2.65 -9.41 8.72
C PHE A 96 -3.91 -9.72 9.54
N GLY A 97 -5.06 -9.30 9.02
CA GLY A 97 -6.35 -9.50 9.70
C GLY A 97 -6.64 -8.55 10.87
N GLN A 98 -5.71 -7.66 11.25
CA GLN A 98 -5.87 -6.73 12.37
C GLN A 98 -6.43 -5.35 11.97
N GLY A 99 -6.90 -5.19 10.72
CA GLY A 99 -7.58 -3.97 10.26
C GLY A 99 -6.65 -2.83 9.84
N VAL A 100 -5.33 -3.03 9.78
CA VAL A 100 -4.36 -1.99 9.39
C VAL A 100 -4.64 -1.49 7.96
N ALA A 101 -4.87 -2.40 6.99
CA ALA A 101 -5.20 -2.02 5.61
C ALA A 101 -6.47 -1.15 5.54
N SER A 102 -7.48 -1.45 6.35
CA SER A 102 -8.72 -0.66 6.41
C SER A 102 -8.49 0.74 6.96
N GLN A 103 -7.58 0.89 7.93
CA GLN A 103 -7.22 2.20 8.50
C GLN A 103 -6.46 3.04 7.47
N LEU A 104 -5.46 2.47 6.78
CA LEU A 104 -4.72 3.12 5.70
C LEU A 104 -5.65 3.57 4.57
N LEU A 105 -6.54 2.68 4.12
CA LEU A 105 -7.49 2.99 3.06
C LEU A 105 -8.46 4.11 3.45
N ARG A 106 -8.95 4.10 4.69
CA ARG A 106 -9.81 5.17 5.22
C ARG A 106 -9.09 6.51 5.21
N TYR A 107 -7.83 6.56 5.66
CA TYR A 107 -7.03 7.79 5.63
C TYR A 107 -6.96 8.38 4.21
N VAL A 108 -6.66 7.56 3.20
CA VAL A 108 -6.58 8.03 1.81
C VAL A 108 -7.96 8.42 1.26
N THR A 109 -9.03 7.72 1.66
CA THR A 109 -10.40 8.12 1.31
C THR A 109 -10.74 9.50 1.86
N GLU A 110 -10.39 9.79 3.11
CA GLU A 110 -10.58 11.11 3.72
C GLU A 110 -9.78 12.21 2.99
N VAL A 111 -8.57 11.88 2.49
CA VAL A 111 -7.81 12.82 1.64
C VAL A 111 -8.56 13.13 0.36
N ALA A 112 -9.12 12.12 -0.30
CA ALA A 112 -9.89 12.28 -1.53
C ALA A 112 -11.17 13.10 -1.30
N ASP A 113 -11.88 12.81 -0.21
CA ASP A 113 -13.11 13.52 0.18
C ASP A 113 -12.85 15.01 0.46
N ARG A 114 -11.77 15.34 1.18
CA ARG A 114 -11.37 16.74 1.39
C ARG A 114 -11.08 17.48 0.09
N GLN A 115 -10.57 16.77 -0.92
CA GLN A 115 -10.33 17.31 -2.26
C GLN A 115 -11.56 17.26 -3.17
N ARG A 116 -12.68 16.68 -2.71
CA ARG A 116 -13.91 16.44 -3.49
C ARG A 116 -13.62 15.66 -4.79
N LYS A 117 -12.75 14.64 -4.69
CA LYS A 117 -12.34 13.82 -5.81
C LYS A 117 -12.68 12.35 -5.57
N PRO A 118 -13.09 11.60 -6.61
CA PRO A 118 -13.23 10.16 -6.49
C PRO A 118 -11.85 9.51 -6.32
N MET A 119 -11.84 8.33 -5.71
CA MET A 119 -10.66 7.48 -5.68
C MET A 119 -10.63 6.52 -6.87
N ARG A 120 -9.41 6.19 -7.31
CA ARG A 120 -9.14 5.14 -8.31
C ARG A 120 -8.01 4.25 -7.83
N LEU A 121 -8.07 2.99 -8.22
CA LEU A 121 -6.99 2.03 -7.98
C LEU A 121 -6.95 0.98 -9.09
N VAL A 122 -5.82 0.32 -9.22
CA VAL A 122 -5.66 -0.90 -10.00
C VAL A 122 -5.25 -2.02 -9.04
N SER A 123 -5.93 -3.15 -9.13
CA SER A 123 -5.64 -4.33 -8.30
C SER A 123 -5.55 -5.57 -9.17
N SER A 124 -4.68 -6.50 -8.79
CA SER A 124 -4.65 -7.81 -9.41
C SER A 124 -5.93 -8.58 -9.08
N ALA A 125 -6.56 -9.18 -10.09
CA ALA A 125 -7.71 -10.07 -9.90
C ALA A 125 -7.37 -11.32 -9.07
N LEU A 126 -6.08 -11.66 -8.93
CA LEU A 126 -5.61 -12.76 -8.10
C LEU A 126 -5.56 -12.40 -6.60
N ASN A 127 -5.57 -11.12 -6.26
CA ASN A 127 -5.53 -10.65 -4.87
C ASN A 127 -6.96 -10.48 -4.34
N LEU A 128 -7.61 -11.61 -3.99
CA LEU A 128 -8.98 -11.63 -3.51
C LEU A 128 -9.17 -10.89 -2.18
N ASP A 129 -8.15 -10.86 -1.33
CA ASP A 129 -8.21 -10.17 -0.04
C ASP A 129 -8.33 -8.65 -0.25
N SER A 130 -7.45 -8.09 -1.08
CA SER A 130 -7.51 -6.67 -1.46
C SER A 130 -8.78 -6.35 -2.23
N TYR A 131 -9.17 -7.19 -3.18
CA TYR A 131 -10.40 -7.03 -3.95
C TYR A 131 -11.63 -6.98 -3.04
N SER A 132 -11.72 -7.89 -2.08
CA SER A 132 -12.80 -7.92 -1.09
C SER A 132 -12.80 -6.68 -0.19
N LEU A 133 -11.61 -6.22 0.24
CA LEU A 133 -11.47 -5.01 1.04
C LEU A 133 -12.02 -3.79 0.27
N TYR A 134 -11.60 -3.61 -0.98
CA TYR A 134 -12.01 -2.48 -1.81
C TYR A 134 -13.51 -2.47 -2.07
N ASN A 135 -14.11 -3.61 -2.39
CA ASN A 135 -15.56 -3.71 -2.60
C ASN A 135 -16.35 -3.35 -1.31
N ARG A 136 -15.90 -3.79 -0.14
CA ARG A 136 -16.56 -3.48 1.14
C ARG A 136 -16.59 -1.98 1.46
N VAL A 137 -15.62 -1.21 0.96
CA VAL A 137 -15.56 0.24 1.17
C VAL A 137 -16.12 1.03 -0.02
N GLY A 138 -16.81 0.36 -0.96
CA GLY A 138 -17.58 1.00 -2.01
C GLY A 138 -16.87 1.17 -3.36
N PHE A 139 -15.69 0.57 -3.57
CA PHE A 139 -15.10 0.53 -4.89
C PHE A 139 -15.88 -0.42 -5.81
N VAL A 140 -16.12 0.02 -7.02
CA VAL A 140 -16.83 -0.75 -8.05
C VAL A 140 -15.88 -1.00 -9.22
N PRO A 141 -15.70 -2.27 -9.66
CA PRO A 141 -14.89 -2.59 -10.83
C PRO A 141 -15.43 -1.87 -12.07
N ARG A 142 -14.55 -1.24 -12.84
CA ARG A 142 -14.91 -0.48 -14.06
C ARG A 142 -14.27 -1.01 -15.32
N ALA A 143 -13.08 -1.58 -15.22
CA ALA A 143 -12.33 -2.07 -16.36
C ALA A 143 -11.41 -3.23 -15.95
N ILE A 144 -11.14 -4.10 -16.90
CA ILE A 144 -10.14 -5.16 -16.80
C ILE A 144 -9.05 -4.84 -17.83
N TYR A 145 -7.79 -4.88 -17.39
CA TYR A 145 -6.63 -4.64 -18.24
C TYR A 145 -5.89 -5.95 -18.47
N HIS A 146 -5.42 -6.15 -19.69
CA HIS A 146 -4.53 -7.25 -20.04
C HIS A 146 -3.08 -6.79 -19.92
N ASP A 147 -2.28 -7.47 -19.11
CA ASP A 147 -0.84 -7.31 -19.11
C ASP A 147 -0.27 -8.13 -20.28
N MET A 148 0.46 -7.45 -21.17
CA MET A 148 1.01 -8.05 -22.38
C MET A 148 2.53 -7.90 -22.39
N ILE A 149 3.24 -9.00 -22.49
CA ILE A 149 4.71 -9.06 -22.54
C ILE A 149 5.17 -9.51 -23.93
N GLN A 150 6.02 -8.73 -24.56
CA GLN A 150 6.73 -9.15 -25.76
C GLN A 150 7.85 -10.12 -25.38
N LYS A 151 7.89 -11.30 -26.00
CA LYS A 151 8.95 -12.31 -25.80
C LYS A 151 10.12 -12.06 -26.74
#